data_561d0e12cab105aec8a5b8b983babc88
#
_entry.id   561d0e12cab105aec8a5b8b983babc88
#
_cell.length_a   1.000
_cell.length_b   1.000
_cell.length_c   1.000
_cell.angle_alpha   90.00
_cell.angle_beta   90.00
_cell.angle_gamma   90.00
#
_symmetry.space_group_name_H-M   'P 1'
#
loop_
_entity.id
_entity.type
_entity.pdbx_description
1 polymer ?
#
loop_
_entity_poly.entity_id
_entity_poly.type
_entity_poly.pdbx_seq_one_letter_code
_entity_poly.pdbx_strand_id
1 'polypeptide(L)'
;MKSVCMVALGTMLVIVCGSSLLSAQEYDFDENSRLNTNIAIPVVAPVNPTARFTNFGVGFTAGAGYNMSPRNAFVGEFMWNRLFPSNSAITPLRLALHSRSLKGYGNLLAFTGNYKFELRGKSLGTYFIGGGGFYYRSVTLSQEVVTGTAIACTPEWVFWGFVCSSGVVSSDQTLANTSSAAPGFNAGMGFTIKVGEPRYRLYFEARYHYAATTPANTQLIPITFGIRF
;
A
#
# COMPACT_ATOMS: atom_id res chain seq x y z
N MET A 1 0.48 3.41 29.53
CA MET A 1 0.81 2.56 28.39
C MET A 1 1.30 3.31 27.13
N LYS A 2 1.69 4.58 27.22
CA LYS A 2 2.19 5.39 26.06
C LYS A 2 3.71 5.49 25.96
N SER A 3 4.47 5.09 26.99
CA SER A 3 5.94 5.26 27.01
C SER A 3 6.75 4.06 26.50
N VAL A 4 6.17 2.88 26.39
CA VAL A 4 6.92 1.65 26.01
C VAL A 4 7.13 1.56 24.48
N CYS A 5 6.27 2.19 23.68
CA CYS A 5 6.38 2.11 22.21
C CYS A 5 7.49 3.00 21.63
N MET A 6 7.89 4.06 22.33
CA MET A 6 8.96 4.97 21.86
C MET A 6 10.37 4.40 22.06
N VAL A 7 10.56 3.57 23.07
CA VAL A 7 11.87 2.96 23.38
C VAL A 7 12.20 1.83 22.38
N ALA A 8 11.19 1.08 21.91
CA ALA A 8 11.40 0.01 20.95
C ALA A 8 11.81 0.51 19.55
N LEU A 9 11.34 1.70 19.15
CA LEU A 9 11.74 2.30 17.86
C LEU A 9 13.17 2.83 17.88
N GLY A 10 13.64 3.35 19.02
CA GLY A 10 15.00 3.88 19.19
C GLY A 10 16.08 2.79 19.18
N THR A 11 15.79 1.63 19.77
CA THR A 11 16.75 0.52 19.82
C THR A 11 16.89 -0.21 18.49
N MET A 12 15.84 -0.25 17.66
CA MET A 12 15.93 -0.86 16.33
C MET A 12 16.76 -0.01 15.35
N LEU A 13 16.78 1.30 15.53
CA LEU A 13 17.58 2.23 14.70
C LEU A 13 19.09 2.11 14.98
N VAL A 14 19.49 1.83 16.21
CA VAL A 14 20.92 1.72 16.60
C VAL A 14 21.56 0.42 16.13
N ILE A 15 20.80 -0.68 16.05
CA ILE A 15 21.30 -1.97 15.58
C ILE A 15 21.57 -1.96 14.05
N VAL A 16 20.83 -1.17 13.29
CA VAL A 16 21.01 -1.06 11.84
C VAL A 16 22.23 -0.22 11.46
N CYS A 17 22.62 0.75 12.27
CA CYS A 17 23.82 1.59 12.00
C CYS A 17 25.16 0.90 12.31
N GLY A 18 25.18 -0.14 13.15
CA GLY A 18 26.41 -0.78 13.59
C GLY A 18 27.01 -1.84 12.66
N SER A 19 26.24 -2.38 11.72
CA SER A 19 26.66 -3.49 10.87
C SER A 19 27.06 -3.11 9.44
N SER A 20 26.94 -1.86 9.04
CA SER A 20 27.15 -1.41 7.65
C SER A 20 28.55 -0.92 7.33
N LEU A 21 29.52 -1.03 8.26
CA LEU A 21 30.93 -0.67 8.00
C LEU A 21 31.76 -1.83 7.39
N LEU A 22 31.14 -2.96 7.10
CA LEU A 22 31.82 -4.09 6.49
C LEU A 22 31.65 -4.08 4.97
N SER A 23 32.71 -3.61 4.31
CA SER A 23 33.05 -3.86 2.90
C SER A 23 32.07 -3.30 1.86
N ALA A 24 32.20 -2.02 1.55
CA ALA A 24 31.85 -1.50 0.23
C ALA A 24 32.84 -2.07 -0.80
N GLN A 25 32.73 -3.35 -1.14
CA GLN A 25 33.40 -3.88 -2.32
C GLN A 25 32.69 -3.31 -3.55
N GLU A 26 33.49 -2.75 -4.43
CA GLU A 26 33.13 -2.22 -5.74
C GLU A 26 32.28 -3.27 -6.47
N TYR A 27 30.98 -3.00 -6.56
CA TYR A 27 30.04 -3.81 -7.31
C TYR A 27 30.17 -3.41 -8.77
N ASP A 28 30.57 -4.36 -9.60
CA ASP A 28 30.69 -4.16 -11.06
C ASP A 28 29.34 -3.71 -11.60
N PHE A 29 29.26 -2.47 -12.06
CA PHE A 29 28.06 -1.88 -12.60
C PHE A 29 27.93 -2.34 -14.04
N ASP A 30 27.15 -3.41 -14.24
CA ASP A 30 26.79 -3.85 -15.58
C ASP A 30 25.96 -2.74 -16.27
N GLU A 31 26.50 -2.16 -17.32
CA GLU A 31 25.86 -1.12 -18.13
C GLU A 31 24.48 -1.53 -18.67
N ASN A 32 24.23 -2.83 -18.77
CA ASN A 32 22.96 -3.42 -19.20
C ASN A 32 21.86 -3.34 -18.16
N SER A 33 22.16 -3.00 -16.89
CA SER A 33 21.20 -2.89 -15.79
C SER A 33 20.77 -1.45 -15.47
N ARG A 34 20.80 -0.56 -16.45
CA ARG A 34 20.33 0.83 -16.26
C ARG A 34 18.83 0.94 -15.98
N LEU A 35 18.06 0.03 -16.54
CA LEU A 35 16.63 -0.05 -16.26
C LEU A 35 16.38 -1.03 -15.13
N ASN A 36 15.53 -0.64 -14.20
CA ASN A 36 15.00 -1.53 -13.18
C ASN A 36 13.48 -1.43 -13.17
N THR A 37 12.84 -2.54 -12.90
CA THR A 37 11.39 -2.62 -12.73
C THR A 37 11.10 -3.29 -11.41
N ASN A 38 9.97 -2.95 -10.80
CA ASN A 38 9.54 -3.54 -9.56
C ASN A 38 8.04 -3.81 -9.56
N ILE A 39 7.67 -4.85 -8.85
CA ILE A 39 6.27 -5.20 -8.57
C ILE A 39 6.18 -5.59 -7.09
N ALA A 40 5.14 -5.15 -6.42
CA ALA A 40 5.00 -5.43 -5.00
C ALA A 40 3.56 -5.41 -4.50
N ILE A 41 3.38 -5.99 -3.33
CA ILE A 41 2.14 -6.00 -2.57
C ILE A 41 2.37 -5.21 -1.27
N PRO A 42 1.75 -4.04 -1.11
CA PRO A 42 1.75 -3.29 0.13
C PRO A 42 0.64 -3.74 1.08
N VAL A 43 0.98 -3.81 2.36
CA VAL A 43 0.03 -3.78 3.47
C VAL A 43 0.09 -2.38 4.07
N VAL A 44 -1.04 -1.69 4.06
CA VAL A 44 -1.10 -0.26 4.39
C VAL A 44 -1.57 -0.04 5.80
N ALA A 45 -0.76 0.62 6.61
CA ALA A 45 -1.12 1.11 7.93
C ALA A 45 -1.47 2.62 7.84
N PRO A 46 -2.73 3.01 8.09
CA PRO A 46 -3.07 4.43 8.14
C PRO A 46 -2.51 5.10 9.39
N VAL A 47 -2.14 6.38 9.25
CA VAL A 47 -1.68 7.26 10.34
C VAL A 47 -2.70 8.38 10.53
N ASN A 48 -2.76 8.97 11.73
CA ASN A 48 -3.66 10.10 11.98
C ASN A 48 -3.35 11.30 11.06
N PRO A 49 -4.39 11.94 10.45
CA PRO A 49 -5.82 11.78 10.74
C PRO A 49 -6.52 10.61 10.03
N THR A 50 -5.89 9.97 9.03
CA THR A 50 -6.50 8.91 8.22
C THR A 50 -6.92 7.70 9.05
N ALA A 51 -6.14 7.33 10.07
CA ALA A 51 -6.42 6.21 10.96
C ALA A 51 -7.74 6.33 11.76
N ARG A 52 -8.32 7.53 11.86
CA ARG A 52 -9.63 7.72 12.48
C ARG A 52 -10.76 7.15 11.63
N PHE A 53 -10.57 7.09 10.32
CA PHE A 53 -11.60 6.75 9.34
C PHE A 53 -11.37 5.40 8.69
N THR A 54 -10.12 4.94 8.63
CA THR A 54 -9.75 3.71 7.92
C THR A 54 -8.91 2.80 8.80
N ASN A 55 -9.09 1.49 8.57
CA ASN A 55 -8.24 0.42 9.09
C ASN A 55 -7.14 0.09 8.09
N PHE A 56 -6.45 -1.04 8.33
CA PHE A 56 -5.47 -1.59 7.38
C PHE A 56 -6.07 -1.72 5.98
N GLY A 57 -5.21 -1.55 5.00
CA GLY A 57 -5.51 -1.75 3.61
C GLY A 57 -4.52 -2.70 2.95
N VAL A 58 -4.87 -3.12 1.74
CA VAL A 58 -4.00 -3.91 0.87
C VAL A 58 -3.99 -3.30 -0.51
N GLY A 59 -2.94 -3.56 -1.28
CA GLY A 59 -2.82 -2.95 -2.58
C GLY A 59 -1.83 -3.63 -3.48
N PHE A 60 -1.45 -2.89 -4.49
CA PHE A 60 -0.49 -3.25 -5.51
C PHE A 60 0.38 -2.04 -5.85
N THR A 61 1.67 -2.29 -6.07
CA THR A 61 2.62 -1.27 -6.52
C THR A 61 3.41 -1.81 -7.70
N ALA A 62 3.56 -1.00 -8.72
CA ALA A 62 4.43 -1.29 -9.86
C ALA A 62 5.26 -0.05 -10.18
N GLY A 63 6.51 -0.25 -10.53
CA GLY A 63 7.39 0.85 -10.87
C GLY A 63 8.42 0.49 -11.92
N ALA A 64 8.92 1.53 -12.57
CA ALA A 64 10.05 1.46 -13.47
C ALA A 64 11.03 2.59 -13.14
N GLY A 65 12.31 2.28 -13.18
CA GLY A 65 13.34 3.21 -12.79
C GLY A 65 14.56 3.17 -13.69
N TYR A 66 15.34 4.24 -13.61
CA TYR A 66 16.61 4.39 -14.28
C TYR A 66 17.73 4.54 -13.25
N ASN A 67 18.68 3.63 -13.28
CA ASN A 67 19.87 3.66 -12.44
C ASN A 67 20.89 4.62 -13.04
N MET A 68 21.06 5.80 -12.45
CA MET A 68 22.05 6.80 -12.88
C MET A 68 23.47 6.41 -12.47
N SER A 69 23.59 5.68 -11.38
CA SER A 69 24.86 5.17 -10.85
C SER A 69 24.60 3.89 -10.01
N PRO A 70 25.63 3.17 -9.59
CA PRO A 70 25.47 2.01 -8.72
C PRO A 70 24.67 2.27 -7.44
N ARG A 71 24.62 3.52 -6.98
CA ARG A 71 23.97 3.91 -5.72
C ARG A 71 22.71 4.75 -5.93
N ASN A 72 22.53 5.36 -7.10
CA ASN A 72 21.48 6.37 -7.32
C ASN A 72 20.56 5.95 -8.46
N ALA A 73 19.26 6.02 -8.21
CA ALA A 73 18.25 5.75 -9.22
C ALA A 73 17.07 6.72 -9.12
N PHE A 74 16.45 7.00 -10.26
CA PHE A 74 15.11 7.56 -10.35
C PHE A 74 14.10 6.46 -10.61
N VAL A 75 12.97 6.47 -9.86
CA VAL A 75 11.93 5.45 -9.98
C VAL A 75 10.57 6.14 -10.08
N GLY A 76 9.87 5.91 -11.19
CA GLY A 76 8.45 6.23 -11.33
C GLY A 76 7.63 5.07 -10.82
N GLU A 77 6.65 5.33 -9.95
CA GLU A 77 5.83 4.29 -9.35
C GLU A 77 4.34 4.62 -9.44
N PHE A 78 3.57 3.60 -9.75
CA PHE A 78 2.13 3.54 -9.59
C PHE A 78 1.80 2.71 -8.35
N MET A 79 0.91 3.21 -7.52
CA MET A 79 0.42 2.53 -6.33
C MET A 79 -1.10 2.59 -6.31
N TRP A 80 -1.75 1.45 -6.11
CA TRP A 80 -3.18 1.35 -5.81
C TRP A 80 -3.36 0.62 -4.49
N ASN A 81 -4.16 1.21 -3.60
CA ASN A 81 -4.48 0.61 -2.30
C ASN A 81 -5.98 0.66 -2.06
N ARG A 82 -6.52 -0.42 -1.52
CA ARG A 82 -7.88 -0.49 -1.01
C ARG A 82 -7.83 -0.44 0.52
N LEU A 83 -8.49 0.56 1.07
CA LEU A 83 -8.59 0.82 2.51
C LEU A 83 -9.98 0.45 2.99
N PHE A 84 -10.06 -0.20 4.15
CA PHE A 84 -11.33 -0.57 4.76
C PHE A 84 -11.71 0.45 5.83
N PRO A 85 -13.00 0.76 6.03
CA PRO A 85 -13.43 1.72 7.03
C PRO A 85 -13.14 1.21 8.44
N SER A 86 -12.82 2.12 9.35
CA SER A 86 -12.69 1.80 10.77
C SER A 86 -14.08 1.61 11.40
N ASN A 87 -14.16 0.78 12.45
CA ASN A 87 -15.41 0.61 13.19
C ASN A 87 -15.89 1.94 13.80
N SER A 88 -14.97 2.80 14.24
CA SER A 88 -15.31 4.14 14.75
C SER A 88 -15.94 5.05 13.71
N ALA A 89 -15.61 4.88 12.44
CA ALA A 89 -16.22 5.66 11.35
C ALA A 89 -17.56 5.09 10.90
N ILE A 90 -17.71 3.74 10.82
CA ILE A 90 -18.91 3.14 10.23
C ILE A 90 -20.05 2.93 11.25
N THR A 91 -19.74 2.76 12.55
CA THR A 91 -20.77 2.50 13.56
C THR A 91 -21.77 3.64 13.75
N PRO A 92 -21.34 4.93 13.83
CA PRO A 92 -22.29 6.04 13.91
C PRO A 92 -23.22 6.12 12.69
N LEU A 93 -22.68 5.83 11.50
CA LEU A 93 -23.46 5.82 10.27
C LEU A 93 -24.49 4.68 10.24
N ARG A 94 -24.13 3.49 10.73
CA ARG A 94 -25.06 2.36 10.87
C ARG A 94 -26.21 2.69 11.81
N LEU A 95 -25.94 3.38 12.90
CA LEU A 95 -26.95 3.82 13.86
C LEU A 95 -27.88 4.88 13.24
N ALA A 96 -27.30 5.90 12.59
CA ALA A 96 -28.06 6.99 11.99
C ALA A 96 -28.96 6.52 10.83
N LEU A 97 -28.47 5.57 10.01
CA LEU A 97 -29.18 5.03 8.87
C LEU A 97 -30.06 3.80 9.20
N HIS A 98 -30.06 3.36 10.48
CA HIS A 98 -30.76 2.16 10.93
C HIS A 98 -30.44 0.91 10.06
N SER A 99 -29.23 0.85 9.50
CA SER A 99 -28.82 -0.18 8.55
C SER A 99 -27.67 -1.03 9.11
N ARG A 100 -27.88 -2.34 9.16
CA ARG A 100 -26.86 -3.32 9.50
C ARG A 100 -25.95 -3.73 8.33
N SER A 101 -26.43 -3.52 7.10
CA SER A 101 -25.76 -3.94 5.86
C SER A 101 -24.91 -2.85 5.21
N LEU A 102 -24.55 -1.81 5.97
CA LEU A 102 -23.72 -0.72 5.47
C LEU A 102 -22.29 -1.19 5.22
N LYS A 103 -21.82 -1.03 3.98
CA LYS A 103 -20.48 -1.36 3.49
C LYS A 103 -19.77 -0.08 3.07
N GLY A 104 -18.47 -0.01 3.27
CA GLY A 104 -17.67 1.12 2.81
C GLY A 104 -16.29 0.63 2.36
N TYR A 105 -15.70 1.34 1.42
CA TYR A 105 -14.31 1.16 1.04
C TYR A 105 -13.73 2.47 0.51
N GLY A 106 -12.43 2.63 0.71
CA GLY A 106 -11.65 3.70 0.12
C GLY A 106 -10.64 3.13 -0.87
N ASN A 107 -10.48 3.77 -2.02
CA ASN A 107 -9.39 3.50 -2.94
C ASN A 107 -8.44 4.69 -2.91
N LEU A 108 -7.15 4.40 -2.91
CA LEU A 108 -6.10 5.39 -3.04
C LEU A 108 -5.20 4.98 -4.20
N LEU A 109 -5.15 5.84 -5.22
CA LEU A 109 -4.20 5.74 -6.32
C LEU A 109 -3.13 6.80 -6.13
N ALA A 110 -1.89 6.45 -6.43
CA ALA A 110 -0.79 7.40 -6.44
C ALA A 110 0.13 7.15 -7.64
N PHE A 111 0.58 8.25 -8.23
CA PHE A 111 1.66 8.29 -9.22
C PHE A 111 2.78 9.14 -8.66
N THR A 112 3.93 8.54 -8.40
CA THR A 112 5.06 9.21 -7.73
C THR A 112 6.35 9.07 -8.51
N GLY A 113 7.13 10.14 -8.54
CA GLY A 113 8.51 10.15 -8.98
C GLY A 113 9.43 10.19 -7.77
N ASN A 114 10.33 9.22 -7.65
CA ASN A 114 11.12 9.00 -6.46
C ASN A 114 12.61 8.96 -6.77
N TYR A 115 13.40 9.58 -5.93
CA TYR A 115 14.83 9.39 -5.90
C TYR A 115 15.18 8.31 -4.88
N LYS A 116 16.03 7.37 -5.28
CA LYS A 116 16.48 6.25 -4.45
C LYS A 116 17.99 6.28 -4.32
N PHE A 117 18.46 6.21 -3.08
CA PHE A 117 19.87 6.03 -2.74
C PHE A 117 20.06 4.65 -2.12
N GLU A 118 20.84 3.78 -2.76
CA GLU A 118 21.00 2.38 -2.38
C GLU A 118 22.47 2.06 -2.04
N LEU A 119 22.65 1.43 -0.89
CA LEU A 119 23.91 0.84 -0.47
C LEU A 119 23.82 -0.68 -0.71
N ARG A 120 24.39 -1.11 -1.83
CA ARG A 120 24.37 -2.51 -2.26
C ARG A 120 25.53 -3.28 -1.67
N GLY A 121 25.20 -4.38 -0.99
CA GLY A 121 26.17 -5.44 -0.64
C GLY A 121 26.03 -6.65 -1.57
N LYS A 122 26.90 -7.64 -1.40
CA LYS A 122 26.89 -8.87 -2.23
C LYS A 122 25.56 -9.62 -2.18
N SER A 123 24.96 -9.76 -1.01
CA SER A 123 23.70 -10.48 -0.81
C SER A 123 22.59 -9.60 -0.26
N LEU A 124 22.94 -8.65 0.59
CA LEU A 124 22.02 -7.74 1.27
C LEU A 124 22.34 -6.30 0.87
N GLY A 125 21.31 -5.50 0.62
CA GLY A 125 21.42 -4.06 0.41
C GLY A 125 20.40 -3.31 1.25
N THR A 126 20.68 -2.04 1.52
CA THR A 126 19.77 -1.11 2.16
C THR A 126 19.59 0.11 1.28
N TYR A 127 18.44 0.76 1.33
CA TYR A 127 18.23 1.97 0.55
C TYR A 127 17.30 2.94 1.25
N PHE A 128 17.45 4.20 0.89
CA PHE A 128 16.54 5.29 1.20
C PHE A 128 15.85 5.72 -0.08
N ILE A 129 14.58 6.06 0.02
CA ILE A 129 13.77 6.50 -1.10
C ILE A 129 12.89 7.65 -0.66
N GLY A 130 12.73 8.64 -1.54
CA GLY A 130 11.86 9.76 -1.28
C GLY A 130 11.49 10.46 -2.57
N GLY A 131 10.33 11.07 -2.57
CA GLY A 131 9.82 11.73 -3.75
C GLY A 131 8.48 12.40 -3.56
N GLY A 132 7.86 12.73 -4.67
CA GLY A 132 6.56 13.37 -4.69
C GLY A 132 5.73 12.94 -5.88
N GLY A 133 4.46 13.31 -5.86
CA GLY A 133 3.54 12.97 -6.94
C GLY A 133 2.11 13.38 -6.66
N PHE A 134 1.20 12.76 -7.41
CA PHE A 134 -0.23 12.99 -7.29
C PHE A 134 -0.91 11.78 -6.67
N TYR A 135 -1.84 12.08 -5.78
CA TYR A 135 -2.64 11.11 -5.05
C TYR A 135 -4.12 11.37 -5.33
N TYR A 136 -4.83 10.32 -5.69
CA TYR A 136 -6.28 10.34 -5.88
C TYR A 136 -6.92 9.40 -4.89
N ARG A 137 -7.76 9.95 -4.01
CA ARG A 137 -8.55 9.20 -3.03
C ARG A 137 -10.00 9.19 -3.44
N SER A 138 -10.63 8.02 -3.45
CA SER A 138 -12.07 7.85 -3.61
C SER A 138 -12.61 7.01 -2.46
N VAL A 139 -13.71 7.47 -1.85
CA VAL A 139 -14.39 6.77 -0.75
C VAL A 139 -15.84 6.55 -1.17
N THR A 140 -16.26 5.29 -1.10
CA THR A 140 -17.61 4.87 -1.45
C THR A 140 -18.28 4.25 -0.23
N LEU A 141 -19.52 4.67 0.04
CA LEU A 141 -20.40 4.12 1.03
C LEU A 141 -21.59 3.50 0.30
N SER A 142 -21.87 2.23 0.54
CA SER A 142 -22.98 1.50 -0.05
C SER A 142 -23.77 0.75 1.00
N GLN A 143 -25.03 0.53 0.69
CA GLN A 143 -25.94 -0.27 1.50
C GLN A 143 -26.55 -1.37 0.63
N GLU A 144 -26.61 -2.57 1.19
CA GLU A 144 -27.31 -3.66 0.58
C GLU A 144 -28.83 -3.49 0.81
N VAL A 145 -29.59 -3.38 -0.25
CA VAL A 145 -31.03 -3.22 -0.23
C VAL A 145 -31.66 -4.45 -0.85
N VAL A 146 -32.64 -5.01 -0.15
CA VAL A 146 -33.44 -6.10 -0.69
C VAL A 146 -34.34 -5.54 -1.79
N THR A 147 -34.16 -6.02 -3.01
CA THR A 147 -34.92 -5.57 -4.20
C THR A 147 -36.10 -6.47 -4.54
N GLY A 148 -36.17 -7.66 -3.97
CA GLY A 148 -37.24 -8.61 -4.20
C GLY A 148 -36.91 -10.04 -3.83
N THR A 149 -37.78 -10.95 -4.25
CA THR A 149 -37.52 -12.39 -4.19
C THR A 149 -37.39 -12.92 -5.62
N ALA A 150 -36.34 -13.66 -5.87
CA ALA A 150 -36.14 -14.34 -7.15
C ALA A 150 -35.44 -15.68 -6.90
N ILE A 151 -35.21 -16.44 -7.95
CA ILE A 151 -34.37 -17.63 -7.84
C ILE A 151 -32.94 -17.17 -7.64
N ALA A 152 -32.37 -17.40 -6.44
CA ALA A 152 -30.99 -17.17 -6.15
C ALA A 152 -30.19 -18.46 -6.33
N CYS A 153 -29.07 -18.39 -7.04
CA CYS A 153 -28.19 -19.51 -7.27
C CYS A 153 -26.90 -19.34 -6.46
N THR A 154 -26.56 -20.33 -5.67
CA THR A 154 -25.29 -20.37 -4.93
C THR A 154 -24.33 -21.37 -5.61
N PRO A 155 -23.04 -21.05 -5.73
CA PRO A 155 -22.08 -22.01 -6.25
C PRO A 155 -21.95 -23.18 -5.29
N GLU A 156 -22.10 -24.38 -5.80
CA GLU A 156 -21.76 -25.62 -5.11
C GLU A 156 -20.30 -25.98 -5.48
N TRP A 157 -19.61 -26.74 -4.60
CA TRP A 157 -18.21 -27.14 -4.82
C TRP A 157 -18.02 -28.15 -5.98
N VAL A 158 -18.77 -27.99 -7.03
CA VAL A 158 -18.60 -28.70 -8.29
C VAL A 158 -18.30 -27.64 -9.32
N PHE A 159 -17.21 -27.77 -9.98
CA PHE A 159 -16.56 -26.82 -10.91
C PHE A 159 -17.55 -26.10 -11.82
N TRP A 160 -18.48 -25.62 -11.90
CA TRP A 160 -19.57 -24.97 -12.63
C TRP A 160 -20.95 -25.35 -12.10
N GLY A 161 -21.03 -25.96 -10.90
CA GLY A 161 -22.30 -26.30 -10.30
C GLY A 161 -22.91 -25.13 -9.56
N PHE A 162 -24.19 -24.90 -9.75
CA PHE A 162 -24.99 -23.97 -8.99
C PHE A 162 -26.23 -24.69 -8.47
N VAL A 163 -26.56 -24.49 -7.20
CA VAL A 163 -27.84 -24.86 -6.61
C VAL A 163 -28.68 -23.60 -6.55
N CYS A 164 -29.83 -23.64 -7.19
CA CYS A 164 -30.73 -22.51 -7.26
C CYS A 164 -31.97 -22.77 -6.40
N SER A 165 -32.34 -21.84 -5.56
CA SER A 165 -33.55 -21.86 -4.73
C SER A 165 -34.18 -20.48 -4.67
N SER A 166 -35.46 -20.43 -4.31
CA SER A 166 -36.11 -19.15 -4.05
C SER A 166 -35.42 -18.46 -2.90
N GLY A 167 -34.92 -17.25 -3.16
CA GLY A 167 -34.13 -16.47 -2.20
C GLY A 167 -34.41 -14.98 -2.30
N VAL A 168 -33.88 -14.25 -1.38
CA VAL A 168 -33.92 -12.80 -1.36
C VAL A 168 -32.85 -12.27 -2.30
N VAL A 169 -33.24 -11.44 -3.26
CA VAL A 169 -32.29 -10.73 -4.13
C VAL A 169 -32.00 -9.37 -3.53
N SER A 170 -30.74 -9.10 -3.32
CA SER A 170 -30.26 -7.80 -2.84
C SER A 170 -29.36 -7.14 -3.89
N SER A 171 -29.39 -5.82 -3.93
CA SER A 171 -28.46 -5.01 -4.72
C SER A 171 -27.73 -4.01 -3.83
N ASP A 172 -26.48 -3.75 -4.17
CA ASP A 172 -25.69 -2.72 -3.47
C ASP A 172 -26.08 -1.34 -4.02
N GLN A 173 -26.76 -0.55 -3.21
CA GLN A 173 -27.07 0.85 -3.52
C GLN A 173 -25.99 1.76 -2.98
N THR A 174 -25.39 2.57 -3.85
CA THR A 174 -24.41 3.58 -3.44
C THR A 174 -25.13 4.74 -2.77
N LEU A 175 -24.85 4.99 -1.50
CA LEU A 175 -25.40 6.09 -0.71
C LEU A 175 -24.58 7.36 -0.86
N ALA A 176 -23.26 7.25 -0.91
CA ALA A 176 -22.36 8.38 -1.06
C ALA A 176 -21.07 7.94 -1.76
N ASN A 177 -20.56 8.83 -2.58
CA ASN A 177 -19.24 8.73 -3.18
C ASN A 177 -18.56 10.12 -3.10
N THR A 178 -17.33 10.12 -2.62
CA THR A 178 -16.53 11.36 -2.59
C THR A 178 -15.13 11.05 -3.06
N SER A 179 -14.53 11.99 -3.78
CA SER A 179 -13.16 11.88 -4.26
C SER A 179 -12.38 13.17 -4.04
N SER A 180 -11.07 13.03 -3.92
CA SER A 180 -10.15 14.15 -3.79
C SER A 180 -8.83 13.80 -4.44
N ALA A 181 -8.32 14.69 -5.27
CA ALA A 181 -6.99 14.59 -5.86
C ALA A 181 -6.10 15.70 -5.26
N ALA A 182 -4.87 15.36 -4.90
CA ALA A 182 -3.94 16.30 -4.30
C ALA A 182 -2.48 15.93 -4.57
N PRO A 183 -1.58 16.91 -4.59
CA PRO A 183 -0.17 16.65 -4.53
C PRO A 183 0.22 16.07 -3.17
N GLY A 184 1.32 15.34 -3.16
CA GLY A 184 1.85 14.76 -1.93
C GLY A 184 3.30 14.36 -2.08
N PHE A 185 3.87 13.90 -0.98
CA PHE A 185 5.25 13.42 -0.93
C PHE A 185 5.32 12.09 -0.19
N ASN A 186 6.44 11.42 -0.37
CA ASN A 186 6.75 10.20 0.35
C ASN A 186 8.23 10.14 0.71
N ALA A 187 8.52 9.42 1.80
CA ALA A 187 9.89 9.13 2.21
C ALA A 187 9.92 7.82 3.00
N GLY A 188 10.96 7.04 2.80
CA GLY A 188 11.09 5.75 3.47
C GLY A 188 12.44 5.08 3.27
N MET A 189 12.50 3.85 3.75
CA MET A 189 13.68 3.01 3.63
C MET A 189 13.28 1.56 3.37
N GLY A 190 14.22 0.82 2.83
CA GLY A 190 14.01 -0.60 2.56
C GLY A 190 15.30 -1.40 2.55
N PHE A 191 15.09 -2.71 2.48
CA PHE A 191 16.16 -3.70 2.36
C PHE A 191 15.96 -4.49 1.09
N THR A 192 17.06 -4.89 0.47
CA THR A 192 17.06 -5.78 -0.69
C THR A 192 17.87 -7.03 -0.39
N ILE A 193 17.37 -8.18 -0.82
CA ILE A 193 18.04 -9.46 -0.71
C ILE A 193 18.18 -10.05 -2.11
N LYS A 194 19.40 -10.41 -2.50
CA LYS A 194 19.65 -11.05 -3.80
C LYS A 194 19.12 -12.49 -3.78
N VAL A 195 18.38 -12.86 -4.83
CA VAL A 195 17.82 -14.21 -4.96
C VAL A 195 18.16 -14.74 -6.33
N GLY A 196 18.91 -15.85 -6.37
CA GLY A 196 19.31 -16.47 -7.61
C GLY A 196 20.25 -15.65 -8.46
N GLU A 197 19.85 -15.30 -9.68
CA GLU A 197 20.65 -14.50 -10.60
C GLU A 197 20.90 -13.08 -10.10
N PRO A 198 22.01 -12.41 -10.52
CA PRO A 198 22.38 -11.08 -10.07
C PRO A 198 21.28 -10.01 -10.22
N ARG A 199 20.39 -10.22 -11.17
CA ARG A 199 19.35 -9.27 -11.57
C ARG A 199 18.15 -9.25 -10.63
N TYR A 200 17.82 -10.38 -9.96
CA TYR A 200 16.63 -10.49 -9.13
C TYR A 200 16.92 -10.14 -7.67
N ARG A 201 16.14 -9.23 -7.12
CA ARG A 201 16.21 -8.85 -5.70
C ARG A 201 14.81 -8.81 -5.10
N LEU A 202 14.62 -9.56 -4.03
CA LEU A 202 13.48 -9.32 -3.15
C LEU A 202 13.71 -8.04 -2.36
N TYR A 203 12.67 -7.28 -2.14
CA TYR A 203 12.77 -6.10 -1.30
C TYR A 203 11.63 -6.00 -0.30
N PHE A 204 11.95 -5.40 0.83
CA PHE A 204 11.06 -5.01 1.89
C PHE A 204 11.23 -3.53 2.12
N GLU A 205 10.12 -2.77 2.15
CA GLU A 205 10.14 -1.33 2.24
C GLU A 205 9.06 -0.83 3.16
N ALA A 206 9.38 0.15 4.01
CA ALA A 206 8.42 0.94 4.76
C ALA A 206 8.56 2.40 4.34
N ARG A 207 7.45 3.01 3.87
CA ARG A 207 7.46 4.36 3.33
C ARG A 207 6.28 5.16 3.89
N TYR A 208 6.55 6.33 4.44
CA TYR A 208 5.52 7.27 4.82
C TYR A 208 5.04 8.06 3.61
N HIS A 209 3.74 8.11 3.41
CA HIS A 209 3.08 8.91 2.37
C HIS A 209 2.19 9.97 3.00
N TYR A 210 2.28 11.18 2.49
CA TYR A 210 1.44 12.32 2.83
C TYR A 210 0.83 12.89 1.57
N ALA A 211 -0.49 13.09 1.56
CA ALA A 211 -1.19 13.80 0.50
C ALA A 211 -2.15 14.84 1.10
N ALA A 212 -2.14 16.05 0.54
CA ALA A 212 -2.93 17.20 1.01
C ALA A 212 -4.40 17.10 0.53
N THR A 213 -5.04 15.95 0.70
CA THR A 213 -6.42 15.71 0.28
C THR A 213 -7.42 16.41 1.18
N THR A 214 -8.55 16.83 0.61
CA THR A 214 -9.67 17.45 1.36
C THR A 214 -10.82 16.46 1.55
N PRO A 215 -11.62 16.55 2.63
CA PRO A 215 -11.54 17.51 3.76
C PRO A 215 -10.45 17.19 4.80
N ALA A 216 -9.77 16.05 4.71
CA ALA A 216 -8.70 15.65 5.61
C ALA A 216 -7.51 15.10 4.80
N ASN A 217 -6.31 15.42 5.26
CA ASN A 217 -5.08 14.91 4.68
C ASN A 217 -5.03 13.39 4.75
N THR A 218 -4.48 12.75 3.70
CA THR A 218 -4.26 11.31 3.68
C THR A 218 -2.83 11.01 4.11
N GLN A 219 -2.69 10.23 5.18
CA GLN A 219 -1.40 9.84 5.75
C GLN A 219 -1.40 8.32 5.99
N LEU A 220 -0.38 7.64 5.48
CA LEU A 220 -0.28 6.19 5.58
C LEU A 220 1.17 5.71 5.46
N ILE A 221 1.41 4.52 5.99
CA ILE A 221 2.68 3.82 5.90
C ILE A 221 2.42 2.46 5.24
N PRO A 222 2.59 2.34 3.92
CA PRO A 222 2.68 1.05 3.25
C PRO A 222 3.93 0.31 3.72
N ILE A 223 3.73 -0.93 4.12
CA ILE A 223 4.79 -1.91 4.31
C ILE A 223 4.73 -2.82 3.09
N THR A 224 5.74 -2.75 2.27
CA THR A 224 5.72 -3.29 0.91
C THR A 224 6.69 -4.46 0.79
N PHE A 225 6.21 -5.56 0.22
CA PHE A 225 7.01 -6.72 -0.16
C PHE A 225 6.99 -6.86 -1.66
N GLY A 226 8.14 -6.97 -2.29
CA GLY A 226 8.19 -7.02 -3.73
C GLY A 226 9.44 -7.64 -4.30
N ILE A 227 9.43 -7.74 -5.63
CA ILE A 227 10.56 -8.18 -6.42
C ILE A 227 10.99 -7.06 -7.35
N ARG A 228 12.29 -6.92 -7.50
CA ARG A 228 12.94 -6.00 -8.44
C ARG A 228 13.77 -6.82 -9.42
N PHE A 229 13.73 -6.42 -10.69
CA PHE A 229 14.44 -7.04 -11.80
C PHE A 229 14.87 -6.02 -12.84
#